data_2bf9a2e3ceffdcb09ef7733e86bc9e40
#
_entry.id   2bf9a2e3ceffdcb09ef7733e86bc9e40
#
_cell.length_a   1.000
_cell.length_b   1.000
_cell.length_c   1.000
_cell.angle_alpha   90.00
_cell.angle_beta   90.00
_cell.angle_gamma   90.00
#
_symmetry.space_group_name_H-M   'P 1'
#
loop_
_entity.id
_entity.type
_entity.pdbx_description
1 polymer ?
#
loop_
_entity_poly.entity_id
_entity_poly.type
_entity_poly.pdbx_seq_one_letter_code
_entity_poly.pdbx_strand_id
1 'polypeptide(L)'
;MSQNPTKHTKVLIIGSGPAGYTAAVYAARAMLNPILVYGSEPGGQLTTTTDVENFPGFADVIQGPWLMDQMKEQAKAVGTEMIEDHISSVDLKKTPFEAIGDTGQKYTADSIIISTGAQARWLNLKSEQEFRGFGVSACATCDGFFFKDKEVAVVGGGNAAVEEAMFLTKFASKVKLIHRRDNLRAEKMLQKKLMENKKIEIIWDSVVEDVIGDKDPKNVKGIKIKNVKTNKIDEIKLDGVFIAIGHDPATNLFKNQLSMDKEGYLITKPDSTETNVPGVYAAGDVKDKTFRQAVTAAGMGCMAALEAEKFLSH
;
A
#
# COMPACT_ATOMS: atom_id res chain seq x y z
N MET A 1 2.22 8.26 -38.11
CA MET A 1 1.52 8.13 -36.82
C MET A 1 1.31 9.53 -36.30
N SER A 2 0.07 10.01 -36.19
CA SER A 2 -0.23 11.33 -35.61
C SER A 2 0.17 11.27 -34.14
N GLN A 3 1.12 12.09 -33.74
CA GLN A 3 1.44 12.26 -32.31
C GLN A 3 0.22 12.85 -31.61
N ASN A 4 -0.24 12.23 -30.55
CA ASN A 4 -1.27 12.81 -29.71
C ASN A 4 -0.82 14.19 -29.20
N PRO A 5 -1.69 15.21 -29.19
CA PRO A 5 -1.31 16.52 -28.69
C PRO A 5 -0.88 16.42 -27.22
N THR A 6 0.16 17.15 -26.86
CA THR A 6 0.63 17.22 -25.47
C THR A 6 -0.47 17.80 -24.58
N LYS A 7 -0.80 17.12 -23.48
CA LYS A 7 -1.71 17.63 -22.45
C LYS A 7 -0.91 18.41 -21.41
N HIS A 8 -1.28 19.66 -21.19
CA HIS A 8 -0.68 20.49 -20.14
C HIS A 8 -1.64 20.68 -18.98
N THR A 9 -1.12 20.67 -17.76
CA THR A 9 -1.90 20.94 -16.53
C THR A 9 -1.02 21.69 -15.51
N LYS A 10 -1.65 22.41 -14.59
CA LYS A 10 -0.95 22.99 -13.45
C LYS A 10 -0.45 21.91 -12.50
N VAL A 11 -1.25 20.85 -12.25
CA VAL A 11 -0.91 19.76 -11.34
C VAL A 11 -1.19 18.41 -12.00
N LEU A 12 -0.15 17.62 -12.21
CA LEU A 12 -0.25 16.23 -12.64
C LEU A 12 -0.18 15.32 -11.41
N ILE A 13 -1.18 14.48 -11.21
CA ILE A 13 -1.25 13.50 -10.12
C ILE A 13 -1.02 12.13 -10.71
N ILE A 14 -0.01 11.41 -10.23
CA ILE A 14 0.34 10.06 -10.71
C ILE A 14 -0.05 9.04 -9.64
N GLY A 15 -1.10 8.27 -9.92
CA GLY A 15 -1.68 7.26 -9.02
C GLY A 15 -3.03 7.68 -8.45
N SER A 16 -3.87 6.69 -8.15
CA SER A 16 -5.30 6.84 -7.84
C SER A 16 -5.75 6.16 -6.54
N GLY A 17 -4.83 5.89 -5.62
CA GLY A 17 -5.18 5.48 -4.26
C GLY A 17 -5.81 6.63 -3.46
N PRO A 18 -6.10 6.44 -2.17
CA PRO A 18 -6.67 7.48 -1.30
C PRO A 18 -5.87 8.78 -1.32
N ALA A 19 -4.54 8.72 -1.42
CA ALA A 19 -3.70 9.91 -1.54
C ALA A 19 -3.97 10.67 -2.86
N GLY A 20 -4.00 9.96 -3.98
CA GLY A 20 -4.20 10.56 -5.31
C GLY A 20 -5.57 11.18 -5.47
N TYR A 21 -6.64 10.47 -5.10
CA TYR A 21 -7.99 11.02 -5.19
C TYR A 21 -8.19 12.21 -4.25
N THR A 22 -7.64 12.15 -3.02
CA THR A 22 -7.72 13.31 -2.11
C THR A 22 -6.95 14.50 -2.65
N ALA A 23 -5.73 14.29 -3.17
CA ALA A 23 -4.97 15.36 -3.82
C ALA A 23 -5.74 15.97 -4.98
N ALA A 24 -6.40 15.14 -5.80
CA ALA A 24 -7.23 15.59 -6.93
C ALA A 24 -8.41 16.47 -6.49
N VAL A 25 -9.11 16.06 -5.43
CA VAL A 25 -10.22 16.85 -4.86
C VAL A 25 -9.72 18.22 -4.42
N TYR A 26 -8.63 18.29 -3.65
CA TYR A 26 -8.14 19.57 -3.13
C TYR A 26 -7.54 20.45 -4.24
N ALA A 27 -6.77 19.90 -5.16
CA ALA A 27 -6.21 20.66 -6.28
C ALA A 27 -7.29 21.21 -7.22
N ALA A 28 -8.34 20.42 -7.51
CA ALA A 28 -9.47 20.88 -8.33
C ALA A 28 -10.25 22.02 -7.64
N ARG A 29 -10.50 21.89 -6.33
CA ARG A 29 -11.15 22.94 -5.53
C ARG A 29 -10.32 24.22 -5.44
N ALA A 30 -9.00 24.14 -5.54
CA ALA A 30 -8.07 25.27 -5.65
C ALA A 30 -7.97 25.82 -7.09
N MET A 31 -8.82 25.37 -8.03
CA MET A 31 -8.83 25.77 -9.46
C MET A 31 -7.47 25.54 -10.18
N LEU A 32 -6.78 24.48 -9.81
CA LEU A 32 -5.53 24.09 -10.42
C LEU A 32 -5.71 23.18 -11.64
N ASN A 33 -6.97 22.85 -12.00
CA ASN A 33 -7.33 22.00 -13.14
C ASN A 33 -6.47 20.72 -13.21
N PRO A 34 -6.45 19.88 -12.17
CA PRO A 34 -5.54 18.76 -12.11
C PRO A 34 -5.90 17.69 -13.14
N ILE A 35 -4.88 17.06 -13.70
CA ILE A 35 -4.97 15.78 -14.39
C ILE A 35 -4.52 14.69 -13.42
N LEU A 36 -5.36 13.68 -13.21
CA LEU A 36 -4.98 12.47 -12.48
C LEU A 36 -4.84 11.32 -13.46
N VAL A 37 -3.64 10.76 -13.53
CA VAL A 37 -3.35 9.56 -14.34
C VAL A 37 -3.36 8.35 -13.42
N TYR A 38 -4.29 7.41 -13.70
CA TYR A 38 -4.41 6.14 -12.98
C TYR A 38 -4.02 4.98 -13.90
N GLY A 39 -3.34 4.00 -13.35
CA GLY A 39 -2.94 2.81 -14.10
C GLY A 39 -4.12 1.86 -14.35
N SER A 40 -3.81 0.61 -14.70
CA SER A 40 -4.81 -0.44 -14.94
C SER A 40 -5.66 -0.82 -13.73
N GLU A 41 -5.24 -0.46 -12.53
CA GLU A 41 -5.93 -0.76 -11.27
C GLU A 41 -6.31 0.54 -10.54
N PRO A 42 -7.39 1.24 -10.99
CA PRO A 42 -7.84 2.47 -10.35
C PRO A 42 -8.33 2.22 -8.91
N GLY A 43 -7.87 3.05 -7.97
CA GLY A 43 -8.20 2.93 -6.54
C GLY A 43 -7.14 2.25 -5.68
N GLY A 44 -6.13 1.62 -6.32
CA GLY A 44 -5.00 1.02 -5.62
C GLY A 44 -5.40 -0.15 -4.72
N GLN A 45 -4.66 -0.39 -3.64
CA GLN A 45 -4.79 -1.60 -2.83
C GLN A 45 -6.14 -1.77 -2.12
N LEU A 46 -6.88 -0.71 -1.85
CA LEU A 46 -8.22 -0.81 -1.27
C LEU A 46 -9.23 -1.51 -2.17
N THR A 47 -8.99 -1.59 -3.47
CA THR A 47 -9.87 -2.32 -4.39
C THR A 47 -9.79 -3.83 -4.23
N THR A 48 -8.74 -4.34 -3.58
CA THR A 48 -8.56 -5.76 -3.25
C THR A 48 -8.93 -6.09 -1.80
N THR A 49 -9.33 -5.08 -1.02
CA THR A 49 -9.80 -5.21 0.36
C THR A 49 -11.31 -5.36 0.37
N THR A 50 -11.84 -6.24 1.25
CA THR A 50 -13.28 -6.39 1.43
C THR A 50 -13.81 -5.34 2.39
N ASP A 51 -13.89 -5.65 3.67
CA ASP A 51 -14.47 -4.82 4.71
C ASP A 51 -13.48 -3.74 5.18
N VAL A 52 -13.96 -2.50 5.28
CA VAL A 52 -13.20 -1.35 5.80
C VAL A 52 -14.00 -0.73 6.94
N GLU A 53 -13.44 -0.79 8.15
CA GLU A 53 -14.03 -0.26 9.38
C GLU A 53 -13.24 0.93 9.96
N ASN A 54 -12.06 1.20 9.40
CA ASN A 54 -11.10 2.15 9.95
C ASN A 54 -10.89 3.41 9.11
N PHE A 55 -11.75 3.68 8.14
CA PHE A 55 -11.77 4.95 7.42
C PHE A 55 -12.85 5.85 8.04
N PRO A 56 -12.47 7.00 8.64
CA PRO A 56 -13.42 7.86 9.36
C PRO A 56 -14.52 8.42 8.46
N GLY A 57 -15.73 8.56 9.00
CA GLY A 57 -16.87 9.15 8.32
C GLY A 57 -18.00 8.15 8.05
N PHE A 58 -17.79 6.87 8.32
CA PHE A 58 -18.78 5.81 8.14
C PHE A 58 -19.00 5.08 9.47
N ALA A 59 -20.27 4.97 9.89
CA ALA A 59 -20.65 4.25 11.10
C ALA A 59 -20.74 2.73 10.85
N ASP A 60 -21.17 2.37 9.65
CA ASP A 60 -21.30 0.99 9.22
C ASP A 60 -20.04 0.55 8.45
N VAL A 61 -19.85 -0.77 8.39
CA VAL A 61 -18.80 -1.40 7.58
C VAL A 61 -19.02 -1.08 6.11
N ILE A 62 -17.98 -0.59 5.44
CA ILE A 62 -18.02 -0.31 4.00
C ILE A 62 -17.05 -1.22 3.25
N GLN A 63 -17.26 -1.36 1.94
CA GLN A 63 -16.35 -2.14 1.10
C GLN A 63 -15.25 -1.25 0.51
N GLY A 64 -14.02 -1.77 0.48
CA GLY A 64 -12.87 -1.04 -0.07
C GLY A 64 -13.09 -0.55 -1.51
N PRO A 65 -13.55 -1.40 -2.46
CA PRO A 65 -13.86 -0.96 -3.82
C PRO A 65 -14.91 0.15 -3.87
N TRP A 66 -15.96 0.05 -3.06
CA TRP A 66 -16.99 1.08 -2.97
C TRP A 66 -16.42 2.42 -2.50
N LEU A 67 -15.59 2.42 -1.45
CA LEU A 67 -14.93 3.64 -0.96
C LEU A 67 -14.10 4.30 -2.07
N MET A 68 -13.34 3.50 -2.82
CA MET A 68 -12.52 4.02 -3.91
C MET A 68 -13.36 4.60 -5.06
N ASP A 69 -14.50 3.99 -5.37
CA ASP A 69 -15.45 4.55 -6.35
C ASP A 69 -16.04 5.87 -5.86
N GLN A 70 -16.40 5.99 -4.57
CA GLN A 70 -16.89 7.25 -4.01
C GLN A 70 -15.83 8.36 -4.10
N MET A 71 -14.58 8.07 -3.76
CA MET A 71 -13.49 9.05 -3.85
C MET A 71 -13.19 9.45 -5.30
N LYS A 72 -13.26 8.50 -6.23
CA LYS A 72 -13.14 8.76 -7.68
C LYS A 72 -14.22 9.69 -8.19
N GLU A 73 -15.49 9.38 -7.89
CA GLU A 73 -16.61 10.20 -8.33
C GLU A 73 -16.60 11.59 -7.68
N GLN A 74 -16.14 11.70 -6.42
CA GLN A 74 -15.93 12.99 -5.78
C GLN A 74 -14.87 13.82 -6.52
N ALA A 75 -13.73 13.22 -6.88
CA ALA A 75 -12.67 13.92 -7.63
C ALA A 75 -13.15 14.41 -9.00
N LYS A 76 -13.94 13.59 -9.70
CA LYS A 76 -14.59 13.99 -10.97
C LYS A 76 -15.59 15.14 -10.79
N ALA A 77 -16.44 15.04 -9.77
CA ALA A 77 -17.50 16.02 -9.52
C ALA A 77 -16.96 17.44 -9.26
N VAL A 78 -15.73 17.56 -8.73
CA VAL A 78 -15.06 18.84 -8.51
C VAL A 78 -14.19 19.30 -9.68
N GLY A 79 -14.14 18.55 -10.80
CA GLY A 79 -13.51 18.98 -12.05
C GLY A 79 -12.12 18.39 -12.31
N THR A 80 -11.71 17.30 -11.65
CA THR A 80 -10.47 16.60 -12.01
C THR A 80 -10.62 15.87 -13.35
N GLU A 81 -9.67 16.08 -14.28
CA GLU A 81 -9.58 15.26 -15.48
C GLU A 81 -8.93 13.91 -15.11
N MET A 82 -9.66 12.80 -15.33
CA MET A 82 -9.24 11.46 -15.00
C MET A 82 -8.81 10.73 -16.27
N ILE A 83 -7.56 10.26 -16.33
CA ILE A 83 -7.03 9.59 -17.53
C ILE A 83 -6.56 8.19 -17.18
N GLU A 84 -7.08 7.21 -17.92
CA GLU A 84 -6.58 5.83 -17.89
C GLU A 84 -5.33 5.74 -18.76
N ASP A 85 -4.19 5.74 -18.11
CA ASP A 85 -2.88 5.56 -18.72
C ASP A 85 -1.90 5.12 -17.64
N HIS A 86 -0.76 4.56 -18.03
CA HIS A 86 0.30 4.22 -17.10
C HIS A 86 1.54 5.04 -17.45
N ILE A 87 2.00 5.89 -16.52
CA ILE A 87 3.20 6.69 -16.74
C ILE A 87 4.44 5.79 -16.78
N SER A 88 5.10 5.76 -17.91
CA SER A 88 6.31 4.95 -18.17
C SER A 88 7.61 5.72 -18.02
N SER A 89 7.58 7.05 -18.16
CA SER A 89 8.76 7.89 -17.92
C SER A 89 8.38 9.27 -17.41
N VAL A 90 9.29 9.87 -16.66
CA VAL A 90 9.20 11.28 -16.20
C VAL A 90 10.52 11.99 -16.41
N ASP A 91 10.48 13.31 -16.65
CA ASP A 91 11.62 14.20 -16.60
C ASP A 91 11.33 15.34 -15.61
N LEU A 92 11.99 15.26 -14.45
CA LEU A 92 11.83 16.21 -13.35
C LEU A 92 12.96 17.26 -13.30
N LYS A 93 13.81 17.30 -14.34
CA LYS A 93 14.98 18.19 -14.39
C LYS A 93 14.69 19.56 -14.99
N LYS A 94 13.54 19.72 -15.60
CA LYS A 94 13.11 20.97 -16.27
C LYS A 94 11.66 21.28 -15.93
N THR A 95 11.27 22.53 -16.04
CA THR A 95 9.90 23.03 -15.92
C THR A 95 9.45 23.60 -17.27
N PRO A 96 8.19 23.30 -17.70
CA PRO A 96 7.26 22.37 -17.05
C PRO A 96 7.81 20.95 -17.02
N PHE A 97 7.49 20.21 -15.96
CA PHE A 97 7.85 18.79 -15.84
C PHE A 97 7.20 18.00 -16.99
N GLU A 98 7.85 16.93 -17.42
CA GLU A 98 7.31 16.06 -18.48
C GLU A 98 7.04 14.64 -17.95
N ALA A 99 5.95 14.04 -18.44
CA ALA A 99 5.64 12.63 -18.24
C ALA A 99 5.14 12.03 -19.55
N ILE A 100 5.41 10.74 -19.76
CA ILE A 100 4.97 9.99 -20.94
C ILE A 100 4.22 8.74 -20.44
N GLY A 101 3.02 8.55 -20.95
CA GLY A 101 2.23 7.36 -20.73
C GLY A 101 2.59 6.21 -21.67
N ASP A 102 2.19 5.00 -21.31
CA ASP A 102 2.37 3.79 -22.16
C ASP A 102 1.60 3.89 -23.48
N THR A 103 0.53 4.69 -23.51
CA THR A 103 -0.20 5.00 -24.75
C THR A 103 0.57 5.92 -25.69
N GLY A 104 1.74 6.43 -25.27
CA GLY A 104 2.52 7.45 -25.96
C GLY A 104 1.99 8.87 -25.76
N GLN A 105 0.99 9.06 -24.92
CA GLN A 105 0.50 10.40 -24.55
C GLN A 105 1.57 11.14 -23.77
N LYS A 106 1.88 12.34 -24.19
CA LYS A 106 2.78 13.27 -23.48
C LYS A 106 1.96 14.20 -22.58
N TYR A 107 2.41 14.33 -21.33
CA TYR A 107 1.89 15.25 -20.33
C TYR A 107 2.98 16.26 -19.97
N THR A 108 2.59 17.51 -19.73
CA THR A 108 3.44 18.52 -19.10
C THR A 108 2.73 19.14 -17.91
N ALA A 109 3.47 19.45 -16.86
CA ALA A 109 2.89 19.97 -15.63
C ALA A 109 3.81 21.00 -14.95
N ASP A 110 3.21 21.99 -14.31
CA ASP A 110 3.95 22.97 -13.50
C ASP A 110 4.30 22.39 -12.12
N SER A 111 3.52 21.41 -11.65
CA SER A 111 3.73 20.67 -10.41
C SER A 111 3.32 19.20 -10.57
N ILE A 112 3.98 18.28 -9.83
CA ILE A 112 3.64 16.85 -9.84
C ILE A 112 3.39 16.35 -8.40
N ILE A 113 2.31 15.59 -8.22
CA ILE A 113 2.03 14.85 -7.00
C ILE A 113 2.17 13.34 -7.29
N ILE A 114 3.10 12.70 -6.60
CA ILE A 114 3.37 11.27 -6.72
C ILE A 114 2.61 10.53 -5.64
N SER A 115 1.65 9.70 -6.04
CA SER A 115 0.78 8.90 -5.18
C SER A 115 0.67 7.44 -5.65
N THR A 116 1.78 6.91 -6.18
CA THR A 116 1.86 5.59 -6.79
C THR A 116 1.80 4.43 -5.79
N GLY A 117 1.88 4.74 -4.49
CA GLY A 117 1.72 3.76 -3.41
C GLY A 117 2.87 2.78 -3.23
N ALA A 118 2.59 1.69 -2.54
CA ALA A 118 3.49 0.55 -2.35
C ALA A 118 2.68 -0.75 -2.43
N GLN A 119 3.32 -1.82 -2.87
CA GLN A 119 2.70 -3.14 -2.96
C GLN A 119 3.25 -4.06 -1.87
N ALA A 120 2.38 -4.80 -1.19
CA ALA A 120 2.80 -5.86 -0.29
C ALA A 120 3.55 -6.94 -1.07
N ARG A 121 4.61 -7.45 -0.50
CA ARG A 121 5.29 -8.65 -1.01
C ARG A 121 4.48 -9.87 -0.64
N TRP A 122 4.34 -10.75 -1.60
CA TRP A 122 3.62 -12.00 -1.45
C TRP A 122 4.55 -13.20 -1.58
N LEU A 123 4.09 -14.36 -1.12
CA LEU A 123 4.82 -15.64 -1.27
C LEU A 123 4.75 -16.16 -2.71
N ASN A 124 3.85 -15.61 -3.53
CA ASN A 124 3.56 -16.02 -4.91
C ASN A 124 3.00 -17.45 -5.03
N LEU A 125 2.25 -17.88 -4.03
CA LEU A 125 1.53 -19.15 -4.07
C LEU A 125 0.15 -18.93 -4.72
N LYS A 126 -0.29 -19.90 -5.54
CA LYS A 126 -1.63 -19.83 -6.16
C LYS A 126 -2.74 -19.80 -5.10
N SER A 127 -2.62 -20.61 -4.07
CA SER A 127 -3.56 -20.64 -2.94
C SER A 127 -3.54 -19.34 -2.12
N GLU A 128 -2.39 -18.73 -1.90
CA GLU A 128 -2.30 -17.41 -1.29
C GLU A 128 -3.13 -16.39 -2.07
N GLN A 129 -2.97 -16.36 -3.41
CA GLN A 129 -3.73 -15.46 -4.28
C GLN A 129 -5.24 -15.77 -4.26
N GLU A 130 -5.62 -17.05 -4.22
CA GLU A 130 -7.02 -17.49 -4.16
C GLU A 130 -7.72 -17.02 -2.89
N PHE A 131 -7.03 -17.01 -1.75
CA PHE A 131 -7.61 -16.68 -0.44
C PHE A 131 -7.34 -15.24 0.03
N ARG A 132 -6.77 -14.36 -0.78
CA ARG A 132 -6.62 -12.92 -0.44
C ARG A 132 -8.00 -12.30 -0.16
N GLY A 133 -8.12 -11.62 0.99
CA GLY A 133 -9.38 -11.07 1.47
C GLY A 133 -10.35 -12.11 2.07
N PHE A 134 -10.00 -13.40 2.00
CA PHE A 134 -10.79 -14.51 2.55
C PHE A 134 -10.01 -15.33 3.59
N GLY A 135 -9.19 -14.63 4.38
CA GLY A 135 -8.34 -15.20 5.41
C GLY A 135 -6.84 -15.07 5.14
N VAL A 136 -6.42 -14.63 3.96
CA VAL A 136 -5.05 -14.20 3.68
C VAL A 136 -5.00 -12.68 3.59
N SER A 137 -4.17 -12.05 4.42
CA SER A 137 -4.00 -10.60 4.53
C SER A 137 -2.51 -10.21 4.51
N ALA A 138 -2.22 -8.95 4.25
CA ALA A 138 -0.90 -8.34 4.41
C ALA A 138 -0.94 -7.12 5.36
N CYS A 139 -2.01 -6.97 6.15
CA CYS A 139 -2.21 -5.85 7.05
C CYS A 139 -2.91 -6.28 8.35
N ALA A 140 -2.14 -6.54 9.40
CA ALA A 140 -2.72 -6.90 10.70
C ALA A 140 -3.57 -5.78 11.31
N THR A 141 -3.21 -4.52 11.08
CA THR A 141 -3.95 -3.35 11.57
C THR A 141 -5.33 -3.21 10.91
N CYS A 142 -5.43 -3.65 9.63
CA CYS A 142 -6.67 -3.60 8.87
C CYS A 142 -7.62 -4.73 9.28
N ASP A 143 -7.10 -5.96 9.29
CA ASP A 143 -7.93 -7.17 9.30
C ASP A 143 -7.89 -7.94 10.64
N GLY A 144 -7.02 -7.54 11.56
CA GLY A 144 -6.82 -8.29 12.82
C GLY A 144 -8.08 -8.46 13.66
N PHE A 145 -8.98 -7.49 13.63
CA PHE A 145 -10.24 -7.53 14.37
C PHE A 145 -11.15 -8.71 13.94
N PHE A 146 -11.17 -9.08 12.67
CA PHE A 146 -11.97 -10.19 12.14
C PHE A 146 -11.54 -11.58 12.63
N PHE A 147 -10.36 -11.63 13.27
CA PHE A 147 -9.78 -12.85 13.83
C PHE A 147 -9.88 -12.93 15.36
N LYS A 148 -10.86 -12.24 15.95
CA LYS A 148 -11.13 -12.32 17.38
C LYS A 148 -11.39 -13.77 17.81
N ASP A 149 -10.67 -14.20 18.87
CA ASP A 149 -10.73 -15.55 19.45
C ASP A 149 -10.33 -16.70 18.49
N LYS A 150 -9.71 -16.39 17.33
CA LYS A 150 -9.26 -17.36 16.33
C LYS A 150 -7.75 -17.60 16.41
N GLU A 151 -7.27 -18.67 15.76
CA GLU A 151 -5.85 -18.92 15.58
C GLU A 151 -5.37 -18.38 14.24
N VAL A 152 -4.26 -17.62 14.21
CA VAL A 152 -3.70 -17.04 12.99
C VAL A 152 -2.21 -17.33 12.86
N ALA A 153 -1.70 -17.24 11.63
CA ALA A 153 -0.27 -17.24 11.37
C ALA A 153 0.18 -15.87 10.85
N VAL A 154 1.43 -15.51 11.19
CA VAL A 154 2.16 -14.39 10.58
C VAL A 154 3.39 -14.97 9.89
N VAL A 155 3.62 -14.62 8.65
CA VAL A 155 4.78 -15.07 7.88
C VAL A 155 5.77 -13.93 7.75
N GLY A 156 6.95 -14.08 8.34
CA GLY A 156 7.99 -13.05 8.27
C GLY A 156 9.05 -13.18 9.36
N GLY A 157 9.84 -12.13 9.57
CA GLY A 157 10.90 -12.16 10.60
C GLY A 157 11.67 -10.85 10.75
N GLY A 158 11.19 -9.77 10.13
CA GLY A 158 11.63 -8.39 10.36
C GLY A 158 10.79 -7.70 11.42
N ASN A 159 11.03 -6.40 11.66
CA ASN A 159 10.29 -5.59 12.63
C ASN A 159 8.79 -5.67 12.38
N ALA A 160 8.33 -5.44 11.14
CA ALA A 160 6.92 -5.49 10.78
C ALA A 160 6.25 -6.82 11.16
N ALA A 161 6.88 -7.96 10.86
CA ALA A 161 6.31 -9.26 11.19
C ALA A 161 6.17 -9.48 12.71
N VAL A 162 7.15 -9.00 13.48
CA VAL A 162 7.13 -9.09 14.95
C VAL A 162 6.05 -8.16 15.52
N GLU A 163 5.96 -6.94 15.02
CA GLU A 163 4.95 -5.95 15.43
C GLU A 163 3.54 -6.42 15.08
N GLU A 164 3.33 -6.94 13.88
CA GLU A 164 2.04 -7.49 13.46
C GLU A 164 1.64 -8.71 14.29
N ALA A 165 2.58 -9.62 14.56
CA ALA A 165 2.32 -10.77 15.44
C ALA A 165 1.91 -10.33 16.85
N MET A 166 2.60 -9.36 17.43
CA MET A 166 2.23 -8.80 18.73
C MET A 166 0.88 -8.08 18.68
N PHE A 167 0.61 -7.32 17.63
CA PHE A 167 -0.67 -6.62 17.47
C PHE A 167 -1.84 -7.60 17.41
N LEU A 168 -1.73 -8.67 16.64
CA LEU A 168 -2.76 -9.70 16.50
C LEU A 168 -3.09 -10.39 17.83
N THR A 169 -2.17 -10.47 18.80
CA THR A 169 -2.48 -11.04 20.13
C THR A 169 -3.55 -10.28 20.91
N LYS A 170 -3.89 -9.05 20.49
CA LYS A 170 -5.00 -8.28 21.06
C LYS A 170 -6.35 -8.92 20.76
N PHE A 171 -6.44 -9.61 19.63
CA PHE A 171 -7.68 -10.21 19.13
C PHE A 171 -7.61 -11.73 19.12
N ALA A 172 -6.59 -12.30 18.49
CA ALA A 172 -6.43 -13.72 18.29
C ALA A 172 -6.21 -14.48 19.62
N SER A 173 -6.69 -15.69 19.67
CA SER A 173 -6.43 -16.62 20.78
C SER A 173 -4.98 -17.12 20.75
N LYS A 174 -4.43 -17.35 19.56
CA LYS A 174 -3.05 -17.79 19.33
C LYS A 174 -2.51 -17.23 18.02
N VAL A 175 -1.22 -16.85 18.01
CA VAL A 175 -0.49 -16.39 16.82
C VAL A 175 0.72 -17.26 16.58
N LYS A 176 0.86 -17.82 15.38
CA LYS A 176 2.01 -18.63 14.97
C LYS A 176 2.90 -17.80 14.04
N LEU A 177 4.09 -17.42 14.48
CA LEU A 177 5.05 -16.70 13.63
C LEU A 177 5.90 -17.70 12.84
N ILE A 178 5.68 -17.79 11.53
CA ILE A 178 6.42 -18.67 10.62
C ILE A 178 7.65 -17.95 10.11
N HIS A 179 8.82 -18.48 10.41
CA HIS A 179 10.08 -17.88 9.95
C HIS A 179 11.01 -18.91 9.30
N ARG A 180 11.56 -18.54 8.12
CA ARG A 180 12.40 -19.42 7.30
C ARG A 180 13.83 -19.65 7.83
N ARG A 181 14.21 -19.03 8.95
CA ARG A 181 15.53 -19.13 9.60
C ARG A 181 15.34 -19.45 11.07
N ASP A 182 16.45 -19.68 11.76
CA ASP A 182 16.51 -19.92 13.20
C ASP A 182 16.71 -18.65 14.04
N ASN A 183 16.73 -17.47 13.39
CA ASN A 183 16.83 -16.17 14.06
C ASN A 183 16.02 -15.08 13.34
N LEU A 184 15.44 -14.17 14.09
CA LEU A 184 14.73 -13.02 13.57
C LEU A 184 15.70 -11.89 13.19
N ARG A 185 15.32 -11.10 12.20
CA ARG A 185 16.03 -9.87 11.80
C ARG A 185 15.51 -8.62 12.52
N ALA A 186 14.42 -8.77 13.27
CA ALA A 186 13.83 -7.69 14.04
C ALA A 186 14.81 -7.20 15.13
N GLU A 187 14.59 -6.00 15.62
CA GLU A 187 15.35 -5.41 16.72
C GLU A 187 15.27 -6.27 18.00
N LYS A 188 16.36 -6.34 18.76
CA LYS A 188 16.44 -7.18 19.95
C LYS A 188 15.38 -6.91 20.99
N MET A 189 14.99 -5.64 21.16
CA MET A 189 13.92 -5.25 22.08
C MET A 189 12.57 -5.83 21.65
N LEU A 190 12.24 -5.79 20.36
CA LEU A 190 11.02 -6.37 19.80
C LEU A 190 11.03 -7.91 19.94
N GLN A 191 12.17 -8.54 19.66
CA GLN A 191 12.33 -9.98 19.82
C GLN A 191 12.06 -10.41 21.28
N LYS A 192 12.58 -9.66 22.27
CA LYS A 192 12.36 -9.95 23.69
C LYS A 192 10.87 -9.91 24.03
N LYS A 193 10.16 -8.83 23.64
CA LYS A 193 8.71 -8.69 23.88
C LYS A 193 7.91 -9.81 23.21
N LEU A 194 8.28 -10.19 21.98
CA LEU A 194 7.65 -11.28 21.26
C LEU A 194 7.79 -12.61 22.03
N MET A 195 8.99 -12.95 22.47
CA MET A 195 9.28 -14.21 23.16
C MET A 195 8.62 -14.31 24.55
N GLU A 196 8.36 -13.18 25.20
CA GLU A 196 7.66 -13.10 26.47
C GLU A 196 6.12 -13.25 26.31
N ASN A 197 5.59 -13.13 25.08
CA ASN A 197 4.16 -13.19 24.82
C ASN A 197 3.66 -14.64 24.72
N LYS A 198 2.88 -15.07 25.72
CA LYS A 198 2.36 -16.45 25.83
C LYS A 198 1.41 -16.88 24.71
N LYS A 199 0.83 -15.92 23.97
CA LYS A 199 -0.03 -16.20 22.81
C LYS A 199 0.74 -16.45 21.52
N ILE A 200 2.06 -16.17 21.49
CA ILE A 200 2.88 -16.31 20.30
C ILE A 200 3.71 -17.57 20.36
N GLU A 201 3.63 -18.37 19.30
CA GLU A 201 4.47 -19.53 19.03
C GLU A 201 5.31 -19.25 17.79
N ILE A 202 6.64 -19.41 17.89
CA ILE A 202 7.51 -19.21 16.73
C ILE A 202 7.81 -20.58 16.11
N ILE A 203 7.56 -20.71 14.81
CA ILE A 203 7.89 -21.88 14.01
C ILE A 203 9.09 -21.54 13.15
N TRP A 204 10.23 -22.02 13.59
CA TRP A 204 11.53 -21.78 12.97
C TRP A 204 11.77 -22.62 11.74
N ASP A 205 12.74 -22.18 10.92
CA ASP A 205 13.25 -22.92 9.77
C ASP A 205 12.14 -23.42 8.83
N SER A 206 11.03 -22.66 8.72
CA SER A 206 9.84 -23.10 8.02
C SER A 206 9.35 -22.06 7.04
N VAL A 207 8.87 -22.53 5.90
CA VAL A 207 8.20 -21.73 4.85
C VAL A 207 6.81 -22.25 4.62
N VAL A 208 5.89 -21.38 4.21
CA VAL A 208 4.55 -21.78 3.77
C VAL A 208 4.65 -22.27 2.33
N GLU A 209 4.15 -23.47 2.05
CA GLU A 209 4.09 -24.04 0.71
C GLU A 209 2.68 -23.96 0.10
N ASP A 210 1.65 -23.91 0.96
CA ASP A 210 0.28 -23.88 0.50
C ASP A 210 -0.65 -23.28 1.56
N VAL A 211 -1.73 -22.65 1.11
CA VAL A 211 -2.84 -22.19 1.96
C VAL A 211 -4.03 -23.12 1.71
N ILE A 212 -4.58 -23.67 2.79
CA ILE A 212 -5.69 -24.63 2.75
C ILE A 212 -6.96 -23.90 3.16
N GLY A 213 -8.03 -24.09 2.42
CA GLY A 213 -9.31 -23.48 2.74
C GLY A 213 -10.49 -24.08 2.00
N ASP A 214 -11.69 -23.67 2.41
CA ASP A 214 -12.94 -24.01 1.74
C ASP A 214 -13.16 -23.04 0.56
N LYS A 215 -13.82 -23.52 -0.48
CA LYS A 215 -14.13 -22.71 -1.69
C LYS A 215 -15.52 -22.08 -1.64
N ASP A 216 -16.44 -22.66 -0.90
CA ASP A 216 -17.82 -22.20 -0.75
C ASP A 216 -18.36 -22.49 0.65
N PRO A 217 -18.54 -21.51 1.54
CA PRO A 217 -17.99 -20.15 1.41
C PRO A 217 -16.47 -20.15 1.46
N LYS A 218 -15.84 -19.24 0.68
CA LYS A 218 -14.38 -19.12 0.63
C LYS A 218 -13.83 -18.66 1.97
N ASN A 219 -12.94 -19.46 2.59
CA ASN A 219 -12.23 -19.09 3.82
C ASN A 219 -10.99 -19.96 4.04
N VAL A 220 -10.01 -19.44 4.75
CA VAL A 220 -8.82 -20.18 5.18
C VAL A 220 -9.18 -21.17 6.31
N LYS A 221 -8.59 -22.37 6.27
CA LYS A 221 -8.68 -23.43 7.29
C LYS A 221 -7.33 -23.88 7.82
N GLY A 222 -6.26 -23.51 7.14
CA GLY A 222 -4.91 -23.91 7.53
C GLY A 222 -3.85 -23.56 6.50
N ILE A 223 -2.65 -23.99 6.79
CA ILE A 223 -1.48 -23.88 5.89
C ILE A 223 -0.69 -25.19 5.90
N LYS A 224 -0.03 -25.47 4.78
CA LYS A 224 1.09 -26.41 4.71
C LYS A 224 2.40 -25.66 4.88
N ILE A 225 3.20 -26.12 5.82
CA ILE A 225 4.54 -25.59 6.03
C ILE A 225 5.56 -26.67 5.73
N LYS A 226 6.73 -26.25 5.25
CA LYS A 226 7.88 -27.09 5.05
C LYS A 226 9.05 -26.60 5.87
N ASN A 227 9.61 -27.48 6.67
CA ASN A 227 10.87 -27.20 7.35
C ASN A 227 12.02 -27.25 6.35
N VAL A 228 12.76 -26.14 6.21
CA VAL A 228 13.80 -25.99 5.17
C VAL A 228 15.07 -26.80 5.46
N LYS A 229 15.26 -27.25 6.73
CA LYS A 229 16.42 -28.09 7.12
C LYS A 229 16.13 -29.59 6.95
N THR A 230 14.93 -30.02 7.31
CA THR A 230 14.56 -31.44 7.32
C THR A 230 13.71 -31.87 6.13
N ASN A 231 13.20 -30.92 5.36
CA ASN A 231 12.19 -31.10 4.30
C ASN A 231 10.86 -31.72 4.78
N LYS A 232 10.65 -31.82 6.09
CA LYS A 232 9.37 -32.30 6.65
C LYS A 232 8.27 -31.31 6.32
N ILE A 233 7.14 -31.84 5.89
CA ILE A 233 5.91 -31.07 5.62
C ILE A 233 4.92 -31.35 6.74
N ASP A 234 4.35 -30.31 7.32
CA ASP A 234 3.33 -30.38 8.35
C ASP A 234 2.15 -29.49 7.94
N GLU A 235 0.94 -29.89 8.34
CA GLU A 235 -0.26 -29.08 8.19
C GLU A 235 -0.60 -28.42 9.52
N ILE A 236 -0.92 -27.13 9.48
CA ILE A 236 -1.33 -26.36 10.65
C ILE A 236 -2.73 -25.83 10.42
N LYS A 237 -3.67 -26.21 11.28
CA LYS A 237 -5.02 -25.64 11.29
C LYS A 237 -4.96 -24.22 11.86
N LEU A 238 -5.61 -23.28 11.17
CA LEU A 238 -5.75 -21.88 11.58
C LEU A 238 -6.82 -21.20 10.72
N ASP A 239 -7.25 -20.03 11.15
CA ASP A 239 -8.35 -19.29 10.54
C ASP A 239 -7.88 -18.15 9.61
N GLY A 240 -6.61 -17.75 9.71
CA GLY A 240 -6.07 -16.67 8.88
C GLY A 240 -4.55 -16.62 8.83
N VAL A 241 -4.02 -16.05 7.75
CA VAL A 241 -2.59 -15.92 7.49
C VAL A 241 -2.26 -14.48 7.11
N PHE A 242 -1.32 -13.87 7.82
CA PHE A 242 -0.82 -12.53 7.57
C PHE A 242 0.57 -12.59 6.95
N ILE A 243 0.72 -12.04 5.76
CA ILE A 243 1.99 -12.05 5.01
C ILE A 243 2.75 -10.76 5.31
N ALA A 244 3.74 -10.86 6.19
CA ALA A 244 4.53 -9.73 6.70
C ALA A 244 6.01 -9.81 6.25
N ILE A 245 6.24 -9.98 4.94
CA ILE A 245 7.59 -10.11 4.36
C ILE A 245 8.12 -8.82 3.73
N GLY A 246 7.40 -7.71 3.90
CA GLY A 246 7.75 -6.37 3.45
C GLY A 246 6.86 -5.84 2.35
N HIS A 247 7.16 -4.61 1.92
CA HIS A 247 6.48 -3.92 0.83
C HIS A 247 7.52 -3.40 -0.16
N ASP A 248 7.09 -3.19 -1.40
CA ASP A 248 7.87 -2.56 -2.45
C ASP A 248 7.18 -1.25 -2.86
N PRO A 249 7.79 -0.07 -2.59
CA PRO A 249 7.22 1.19 -3.05
C PRO A 249 7.30 1.30 -4.57
N ALA A 250 6.25 1.85 -5.19
CA ALA A 250 6.20 2.02 -6.64
C ALA A 250 6.97 3.27 -7.08
N THR A 251 8.30 3.24 -6.92
CA THR A 251 9.22 4.37 -7.10
C THR A 251 10.21 4.20 -8.25
N ASN A 252 10.18 3.08 -8.96
CA ASN A 252 11.15 2.80 -10.03
C ASN A 252 11.21 3.90 -11.09
N LEU A 253 10.08 4.53 -11.38
CA LEU A 253 9.93 5.63 -12.33
C LEU A 253 10.77 6.86 -11.96
N PHE A 254 11.01 7.08 -10.67
CA PHE A 254 11.66 8.27 -10.12
C PHE A 254 13.12 8.05 -9.74
N LYS A 255 13.68 6.86 -10.01
CA LYS A 255 15.09 6.56 -9.74
C LYS A 255 16.01 7.57 -10.43
N ASN A 256 17.07 7.96 -9.71
CA ASN A 256 18.08 8.94 -10.16
C ASN A 256 17.54 10.37 -10.36
N GLN A 257 16.28 10.64 -10.01
CA GLN A 257 15.70 11.99 -10.06
C GLN A 257 15.25 12.47 -8.69
N LEU A 258 14.72 11.56 -7.86
CA LEU A 258 14.30 11.86 -6.50
C LEU A 258 15.14 11.10 -5.47
N SER A 259 15.27 11.71 -4.29
CA SER A 259 15.94 11.10 -3.15
C SER A 259 15.07 9.96 -2.58
N MET A 260 15.72 8.81 -2.34
CA MET A 260 15.08 7.62 -1.80
C MET A 260 15.87 7.09 -0.60
N ASP A 261 15.16 6.43 0.31
CA ASP A 261 15.81 5.72 1.39
C ASP A 261 16.36 4.34 0.93
N LYS A 262 16.97 3.59 1.85
CA LYS A 262 17.57 2.28 1.55
C LYS A 262 16.56 1.22 1.11
N GLU A 263 15.27 1.43 1.41
CA GLU A 263 14.17 0.54 1.06
C GLU A 263 13.44 0.99 -0.22
N GLY A 264 13.86 2.13 -0.79
CA GLY A 264 13.32 2.67 -2.05
C GLY A 264 12.15 3.63 -1.87
N TYR A 265 11.77 4.00 -0.64
CA TYR A 265 10.71 4.99 -0.39
C TYR A 265 11.20 6.40 -0.68
N LEU A 266 10.32 7.24 -1.25
CA LEU A 266 10.63 8.65 -1.50
C LEU A 266 10.83 9.41 -0.19
N ILE A 267 11.92 10.18 -0.13
CA ILE A 267 12.23 11.03 1.02
C ILE A 267 11.59 12.40 0.80
N THR A 268 10.86 12.87 1.81
CA THR A 268 10.29 14.23 1.84
C THR A 268 10.87 15.01 3.02
N LYS A 269 10.67 16.32 3.02
CA LYS A 269 10.96 17.15 4.19
C LYS A 269 10.13 16.67 5.40
N PRO A 270 10.61 16.86 6.64
CA PRO A 270 9.81 16.61 7.84
C PRO A 270 8.48 17.38 7.79
N ASP A 271 7.41 16.75 8.24
CA ASP A 271 6.05 17.33 8.32
C ASP A 271 5.51 17.91 7.00
N SER A 272 6.03 17.42 5.86
CA SER A 272 5.72 17.91 4.52
C SER A 272 5.68 16.75 3.52
N THR A 273 5.10 17.02 2.35
CA THR A 273 5.13 16.14 1.19
C THR A 273 6.15 16.57 0.13
N GLU A 274 6.87 17.69 0.35
CA GLU A 274 7.90 18.20 -0.55
C GLU A 274 9.07 17.22 -0.69
N THR A 275 9.43 16.91 -1.94
CA THR A 275 10.63 16.12 -2.26
C THR A 275 11.89 17.02 -2.36
N ASN A 276 13.01 16.45 -2.79
CA ASN A 276 14.22 17.22 -3.10
C ASN A 276 14.11 18.07 -4.39
N VAL A 277 13.05 17.90 -5.18
CA VAL A 277 12.79 18.71 -6.39
C VAL A 277 11.63 19.65 -6.10
N PRO A 278 11.84 20.99 -6.12
CA PRO A 278 10.76 21.97 -5.91
C PRO A 278 9.61 21.77 -6.90
N GLY A 279 8.37 21.82 -6.42
CA GLY A 279 7.19 21.56 -7.22
C GLY A 279 6.83 20.07 -7.40
N VAL A 280 7.62 19.15 -6.81
CA VAL A 280 7.34 17.71 -6.83
C VAL A 280 7.08 17.21 -5.40
N TYR A 281 5.93 16.59 -5.21
CA TYR A 281 5.41 16.12 -3.92
C TYR A 281 5.20 14.62 -3.93
N ALA A 282 5.33 13.97 -2.76
CA ALA A 282 5.06 12.55 -2.59
C ALA A 282 4.07 12.33 -1.45
N ALA A 283 3.01 11.56 -1.69
CA ALA A 283 1.91 11.34 -0.75
C ALA A 283 1.47 9.87 -0.68
N GLY A 284 1.16 9.40 0.52
CA GLY A 284 0.75 8.03 0.78
C GLY A 284 1.92 7.05 0.84
N ASP A 285 1.64 5.78 0.60
CA ASP A 285 2.56 4.66 0.84
C ASP A 285 3.84 4.70 0.00
N VAL A 286 3.91 5.52 -1.03
CA VAL A 286 5.14 5.75 -1.81
C VAL A 286 6.25 6.40 -0.96
N LYS A 287 5.88 7.09 0.13
CA LYS A 287 6.78 7.68 1.13
C LYS A 287 6.55 7.16 2.54
N ASP A 288 5.31 6.76 2.88
CA ASP A 288 4.94 6.28 4.21
C ASP A 288 5.19 4.78 4.35
N LYS A 289 6.34 4.43 4.89
CA LYS A 289 6.66 3.03 5.23
C LYS A 289 6.21 2.61 6.63
N THR A 290 5.67 3.54 7.42
CA THR A 290 5.36 3.33 8.83
C THR A 290 3.91 2.96 9.05
N PHE A 291 2.98 3.79 8.60
CA PHE A 291 1.55 3.63 8.89
C PHE A 291 0.82 2.85 7.79
N ARG A 292 0.99 3.24 6.54
CA ARG A 292 0.35 2.61 5.37
C ARG A 292 -1.15 2.42 5.58
N GLN A 293 -1.82 3.50 5.95
CA GLN A 293 -3.27 3.53 6.16
C GLN A 293 -3.96 4.42 5.13
N ALA A 294 -5.18 4.07 4.76
CA ALA A 294 -5.97 4.84 3.80
C ALA A 294 -6.18 6.30 4.27
N VAL A 295 -6.46 6.49 5.56
CA VAL A 295 -6.69 7.82 6.13
C VAL A 295 -5.41 8.67 6.20
N THR A 296 -4.25 8.09 6.52
CA THR A 296 -2.97 8.81 6.49
C THR A 296 -2.58 9.16 5.05
N ALA A 297 -2.80 8.24 4.11
CA ALA A 297 -2.58 8.49 2.69
C ALA A 297 -3.47 9.63 2.17
N ALA A 298 -4.76 9.63 2.50
CA ALA A 298 -5.68 10.72 2.17
C ALA A 298 -5.22 12.06 2.77
N GLY A 299 -4.80 12.07 4.05
CA GLY A 299 -4.25 13.26 4.70
C GLY A 299 -3.02 13.81 4.00
N MET A 300 -2.08 12.93 3.60
CA MET A 300 -0.91 13.33 2.82
C MET A 300 -1.29 13.85 1.43
N GLY A 301 -2.31 13.30 0.78
CA GLY A 301 -2.84 13.81 -0.48
C GLY A 301 -3.37 15.24 -0.37
N CYS A 302 -4.09 15.53 0.72
CA CYS A 302 -4.53 16.88 1.05
C CYS A 302 -3.31 17.83 1.22
N MET A 303 -2.31 17.43 2.02
CA MET A 303 -1.10 18.22 2.24
C MET A 303 -0.39 18.53 0.92
N ALA A 304 -0.17 17.52 0.06
CA ALA A 304 0.50 17.68 -1.22
C ALA A 304 -0.20 18.67 -2.15
N ALA A 305 -1.53 18.64 -2.19
CA ALA A 305 -2.31 19.59 -3.00
C ALA A 305 -2.19 21.02 -2.48
N LEU A 306 -2.25 21.22 -1.16
CA LEU A 306 -2.10 22.55 -0.54
C LEU A 306 -0.67 23.10 -0.72
N GLU A 307 0.35 22.26 -0.61
CA GLU A 307 1.72 22.64 -0.87
C GLU A 307 1.96 22.97 -2.35
N ALA A 308 1.36 22.22 -3.28
CA ALA A 308 1.38 22.51 -4.71
C ALA A 308 0.68 23.84 -5.04
N GLU A 309 -0.49 24.11 -4.43
CA GLU A 309 -1.19 25.39 -4.56
C GLU A 309 -0.31 26.56 -4.13
N LYS A 310 0.30 26.44 -2.95
CA LYS A 310 1.21 27.47 -2.44
C LYS A 310 2.40 27.69 -3.38
N PHE A 311 3.01 26.63 -3.88
CA PHE A 311 4.14 26.72 -4.83
C PHE A 311 3.75 27.42 -6.13
N LEU A 312 2.55 27.14 -6.68
CA LEU A 312 2.06 27.72 -7.93
C LEU A 312 1.52 29.15 -7.79
N SER A 313 1.35 29.63 -6.56
CA SER A 313 0.88 31.01 -6.27
C SER A 313 2.01 32.03 -6.22
N HIS A 314 3.24 31.56 -6.31
CA HIS A 314 4.47 32.39 -6.31
C HIS A 314 5.22 32.27 -7.63
#